data_3bb78fe9032e532afd3ecd3d808948b8
#
_entry.id   3bb78fe9032e532afd3ecd3d808948b8
#
_cell.length_a   1.000
_cell.length_b   1.000
_cell.length_c   1.000
_cell.angle_alpha   90.00
_cell.angle_beta   90.00
_cell.angle_gamma   90.00
#
_symmetry.space_group_name_H-M   'P 1'
#
loop_
_entity.id
_entity.type
_entity.pdbx_description
1 polymer ?
#
loop_
_entity_poly.entity_id
_entity_poly.type
_entity_poly.pdbx_seq_one_letter_code
_entity_poly.pdbx_strand_id
1 'polypeptide(L)'
;MSEKTALTLKILSLYLISSALFLGYFFKINYRMNEAALLSHRIKELKEIKMMIYMKASMDGLESLADFEREKGVSACIFKPNSDEIYGCGGELGALDKAKLKAEFISGGRLGIYENLQNMEERNAFSKAKIILLGSSVQGEILTLRIKTAAMMIALLGVILAVAFYLVRLGTKPLYDKIDTLNRFIKDSTHEINTPLSIISMSVE
;
A
#
# COMPACT_ATOMS: atom_id res chain seq x y z
N MET A 1 28.46 30.04 2.87
CA MET A 1 27.70 29.09 3.73
C MET A 1 28.74 28.54 4.71
N SER A 2 28.52 28.68 6.02
CA SER A 2 29.50 28.24 7.05
C SER A 2 29.69 26.73 6.95
N GLU A 3 30.91 26.22 7.13
CA GLU A 3 31.26 24.79 7.16
C GLU A 3 30.35 24.01 8.13
N LYS A 4 29.97 24.64 9.22
CA LYS A 4 29.04 24.14 10.25
C LYS A 4 27.64 23.87 9.67
N THR A 5 27.09 24.79 8.89
CA THR A 5 25.79 24.59 8.22
C THR A 5 25.83 23.49 7.16
N ALA A 6 26.96 23.32 6.48
CA ALA A 6 27.13 22.25 5.49
C ALA A 6 27.15 20.86 6.14
N LEU A 7 27.81 20.68 7.27
CA LEU A 7 27.85 19.42 8.01
C LEU A 7 26.47 19.04 8.54
N THR A 8 25.77 20.00 9.16
CA THR A 8 24.40 19.78 9.66
C THR A 8 23.45 19.37 8.53
N LEU A 9 23.57 20.03 7.38
CA LEU A 9 22.74 19.73 6.20
C LEU A 9 23.04 18.32 5.65
N LYS A 10 24.31 17.89 5.63
CA LYS A 10 24.69 16.53 5.22
C LYS A 10 24.11 15.44 6.14
N ILE A 11 24.19 15.62 7.44
CA ILE A 11 23.61 14.68 8.41
C ILE A 11 22.08 14.62 8.27
N LEU A 12 21.43 15.78 8.16
CA LEU A 12 20.00 15.86 7.99
C LEU A 12 19.55 15.20 6.68
N SER A 13 20.26 15.44 5.57
CA SER A 13 19.93 14.84 4.29
C SER A 13 20.08 13.31 4.30
N LEU A 14 21.11 12.77 4.94
CA LEU A 14 21.31 11.34 5.09
C LEU A 14 20.17 10.70 5.89
N TYR A 15 19.78 11.34 7.00
CA TYR A 15 18.65 10.89 7.81
C TYR A 15 17.34 10.90 7.04
N LEU A 16 17.06 11.97 6.29
CA LEU A 16 15.84 12.10 5.50
C LEU A 16 15.80 11.08 4.36
N ILE A 17 16.90 10.85 3.67
CA ILE A 17 16.97 9.85 2.60
C ILE A 17 16.73 8.44 3.17
N SER A 18 17.41 8.07 4.24
CA SER A 18 17.24 6.76 4.87
C SER A 18 15.81 6.55 5.38
N SER A 19 15.22 7.56 6.02
CA SER A 19 13.84 7.53 6.50
C SER A 19 12.83 7.43 5.36
N ALA A 20 13.05 8.16 4.26
CA ALA A 20 12.17 8.10 3.08
C ALA A 20 12.22 6.73 2.40
N LEU A 21 13.39 6.11 2.28
CA LEU A 21 13.54 4.76 1.74
C LEU A 21 12.84 3.71 2.62
N PHE A 22 13.04 3.79 3.92
CA PHE A 22 12.38 2.89 4.86
C PHE A 22 10.86 3.02 4.82
N LEU A 23 10.35 4.26 4.84
CA LEU A 23 8.94 4.55 4.71
C LEU A 23 8.38 4.03 3.38
N GLY A 24 9.03 4.31 2.27
CA GLY A 24 8.58 3.85 0.95
C GLY A 24 8.45 2.32 0.89
N TYR A 25 9.43 1.60 1.45
CA TYR A 25 9.40 0.15 1.53
C TYR A 25 8.27 -0.36 2.44
N PHE A 26 8.14 0.23 3.63
CA PHE A 26 7.09 -0.11 4.59
C PHE A 26 5.68 0.09 3.99
N PHE A 27 5.45 1.25 3.35
CA PHE A 27 4.16 1.52 2.72
C PHE A 27 3.87 0.62 1.53
N LYS A 28 4.88 0.26 0.74
CA LYS A 28 4.71 -0.72 -0.36
C LYS A 28 4.24 -2.08 0.17
N ILE A 29 4.83 -2.56 1.27
CA ILE A 29 4.41 -3.82 1.89
C ILE A 29 3.00 -3.69 2.46
N ASN A 30 2.73 -2.64 3.22
CA ASN A 30 1.43 -2.40 3.85
C ASN A 30 0.32 -2.30 2.79
N TYR A 31 0.57 -1.55 1.71
CA TYR A 31 -0.37 -1.45 0.59
C TYR A 31 -0.68 -2.83 -0.02
N ARG A 32 0.36 -3.63 -0.32
CA ARG A 32 0.17 -4.99 -0.87
C ARG A 32 -0.60 -5.91 0.06
N MET A 33 -0.33 -5.85 1.36
CA MET A 33 -1.07 -6.65 2.35
C MET A 33 -2.55 -6.26 2.40
N ASN A 34 -2.85 -4.96 2.42
CA ASN A 34 -4.22 -4.47 2.45
C ASN A 34 -4.97 -4.77 1.14
N GLU A 35 -4.31 -4.64 -0.02
CA GLU A 35 -4.87 -5.01 -1.32
C GLU A 35 -5.19 -6.51 -1.37
N ALA A 36 -4.25 -7.36 -0.94
CA ALA A 36 -4.46 -8.80 -0.89
C ALA A 36 -5.60 -9.18 0.09
N ALA A 37 -5.67 -8.53 1.24
CA ALA A 37 -6.74 -8.76 2.21
C ALA A 37 -8.12 -8.35 1.64
N LEU A 38 -8.21 -7.22 0.95
CA LEU A 38 -9.43 -6.75 0.29
C LEU A 38 -9.87 -7.73 -0.79
N LEU A 39 -8.96 -8.17 -1.67
CA LEU A 39 -9.27 -9.13 -2.72
C LEU A 39 -9.68 -10.49 -2.13
N SER A 40 -9.00 -10.98 -1.10
CA SER A 40 -9.33 -12.22 -0.41
C SER A 40 -10.74 -12.16 0.23
N HIS A 41 -11.09 -11.02 0.83
CA HIS A 41 -12.43 -10.82 1.40
C HIS A 41 -13.51 -10.86 0.31
N ARG A 42 -13.28 -10.18 -0.82
CA ARG A 42 -14.21 -10.20 -1.96
C ARG A 42 -14.34 -11.57 -2.61
N ILE A 43 -13.24 -12.33 -2.69
CA ILE A 43 -13.29 -13.71 -3.18
C ILE A 43 -14.14 -14.59 -2.25
N LYS A 44 -14.00 -14.41 -0.94
CA LYS A 44 -14.83 -15.13 0.05
C LYS A 44 -16.32 -14.81 -0.13
N GLU A 45 -16.67 -13.54 -0.28
CA GLU A 45 -18.04 -13.14 -0.59
C GLU A 45 -18.57 -13.79 -1.86
N LEU A 46 -17.78 -13.82 -2.94
CA LEU A 46 -18.18 -14.49 -4.19
C LEU A 46 -18.37 -16.00 -4.01
N LYS A 47 -17.56 -16.64 -3.19
CA LYS A 47 -17.72 -18.07 -2.87
C LYS A 47 -19.00 -18.35 -2.06
N GLU A 48 -19.36 -17.45 -1.17
CA GLU A 48 -20.64 -17.51 -0.43
C GLU A 48 -21.82 -17.28 -1.39
N ILE A 49 -21.75 -16.31 -2.29
CA ILE A 49 -22.76 -16.05 -3.32
C ILE A 49 -22.91 -17.25 -4.26
N LYS A 50 -21.78 -17.90 -4.67
CA LYS A 50 -21.81 -19.15 -5.44
C LYS A 50 -22.69 -20.22 -4.76
N MET A 51 -22.52 -20.41 -3.45
CA MET A 51 -23.30 -21.36 -2.69
C MET A 51 -24.80 -21.00 -2.67
N MET A 52 -25.10 -19.72 -2.51
CA MET A 52 -26.48 -19.23 -2.56
C MET A 52 -27.12 -19.42 -3.93
N ILE A 53 -26.37 -19.16 -5.03
CA ILE A 53 -26.81 -19.43 -6.40
C ILE A 53 -27.13 -20.90 -6.57
N TYR A 54 -26.25 -21.80 -6.11
CA TYR A 54 -26.50 -23.24 -6.19
C TYR A 54 -27.77 -23.65 -5.46
N MET A 55 -27.97 -23.20 -4.22
CA MET A 55 -29.17 -23.49 -3.45
C MET A 55 -30.42 -22.95 -4.14
N LYS A 56 -30.39 -21.70 -4.59
CA LYS A 56 -31.54 -21.06 -5.23
C LYS A 56 -31.88 -21.72 -6.56
N ALA A 57 -30.89 -22.02 -7.39
CA ALA A 57 -31.10 -22.73 -8.65
C ALA A 57 -31.68 -24.15 -8.45
N SER A 58 -31.33 -24.81 -7.35
CA SER A 58 -31.83 -26.14 -7.02
C SER A 58 -33.25 -26.14 -6.45
N MET A 59 -33.65 -25.06 -5.76
CA MET A 59 -34.97 -24.95 -5.11
C MET A 59 -36.01 -24.25 -6.00
N ASP A 60 -35.64 -23.11 -6.55
CA ASP A 60 -36.58 -22.18 -7.23
C ASP A 60 -36.42 -22.19 -8.76
N GLY A 61 -35.41 -22.93 -9.28
CA GLY A 61 -35.08 -22.96 -10.68
C GLY A 61 -34.21 -21.79 -11.15
N LEU A 62 -33.80 -21.88 -12.44
CA LEU A 62 -32.87 -20.90 -13.04
C LEU A 62 -33.48 -19.52 -13.28
N GLU A 63 -34.79 -19.44 -13.42
CA GLU A 63 -35.49 -18.18 -13.66
C GLU A 63 -35.36 -17.20 -12.50
N SER A 64 -35.27 -17.72 -11.29
CA SER A 64 -35.11 -16.91 -10.07
C SER A 64 -33.73 -16.29 -9.91
N LEU A 65 -32.74 -16.71 -10.70
CA LEU A 65 -31.35 -16.24 -10.59
C LEU A 65 -31.18 -14.81 -11.12
N ALA A 66 -31.93 -14.39 -12.11
CA ALA A 66 -31.81 -13.06 -12.70
C ALA A 66 -32.09 -11.93 -11.68
N ASP A 67 -33.10 -12.10 -10.84
CA ASP A 67 -33.42 -11.14 -9.77
C ASP A 67 -32.36 -11.18 -8.67
N PHE A 68 -31.87 -12.36 -8.33
CA PHE A 68 -30.81 -12.53 -7.34
C PHE A 68 -29.49 -11.90 -7.81
N GLU A 69 -29.11 -12.07 -9.08
CA GLU A 69 -27.94 -11.42 -9.66
C GLU A 69 -28.02 -9.90 -9.59
N ARG A 70 -29.21 -9.35 -9.89
CA ARG A 70 -29.44 -7.90 -9.80
C ARG A 70 -29.37 -7.40 -8.37
N GLU A 71 -29.96 -8.14 -7.41
CA GLU A 71 -29.92 -7.79 -5.99
C GLU A 71 -28.50 -7.80 -5.42
N LYS A 72 -27.69 -8.79 -5.80
CA LYS A 72 -26.30 -8.92 -5.32
C LYS A 72 -25.27 -8.16 -6.14
N GLY A 73 -25.65 -7.59 -7.29
CA GLY A 73 -24.74 -6.87 -8.19
C GLY A 73 -23.66 -7.78 -8.79
N VAL A 74 -23.99 -9.04 -9.02
CA VAL A 74 -23.11 -10.06 -9.60
C VAL A 74 -23.61 -10.50 -10.97
N SER A 75 -22.77 -11.14 -11.76
CA SER A 75 -23.16 -11.79 -13.02
C SER A 75 -22.66 -13.21 -13.01
N ALA A 76 -23.51 -14.18 -13.26
CA ALA A 76 -23.18 -15.58 -13.26
C ALA A 76 -23.34 -16.22 -14.64
N CYS A 77 -22.42 -17.13 -14.98
CA CYS A 77 -22.54 -18.02 -16.13
C CYS A 77 -22.36 -19.45 -15.67
N ILE A 78 -23.35 -20.28 -15.89
CA ILE A 78 -23.32 -21.71 -15.54
C ILE A 78 -23.29 -22.52 -16.84
N PHE A 79 -22.33 -23.44 -16.96
CA PHE A 79 -22.16 -24.27 -18.15
C PHE A 79 -21.59 -25.64 -17.80
N LYS A 80 -21.78 -26.63 -18.70
CA LYS A 80 -21.13 -27.95 -18.63
C LYS A 80 -19.78 -27.95 -19.35
N PRO A 81 -18.87 -28.90 -19.02
CA PRO A 81 -17.56 -29.00 -19.67
C PRO A 81 -17.60 -29.13 -21.20
N ASN A 82 -18.70 -29.65 -21.75
CA ASN A 82 -18.90 -29.83 -23.21
C ASN A 82 -19.44 -28.57 -23.90
N SER A 83 -19.33 -27.39 -23.28
CA SER A 83 -19.78 -26.09 -23.79
C SER A 83 -21.30 -25.86 -23.81
N ASP A 84 -22.09 -26.79 -23.23
CA ASP A 84 -23.53 -26.56 -23.10
C ASP A 84 -23.78 -25.46 -22.06
N GLU A 85 -24.23 -24.31 -22.54
CA GLU A 85 -24.68 -23.21 -21.69
C GLU A 85 -25.94 -23.66 -20.96
N ILE A 86 -25.93 -23.48 -19.63
CA ILE A 86 -27.09 -23.75 -18.80
C ILE A 86 -27.81 -22.44 -18.46
N TYR A 87 -27.03 -21.36 -18.14
CA TYR A 87 -27.55 -20.08 -17.72
C TYR A 87 -26.55 -18.93 -17.91
N GLY A 88 -27.01 -17.82 -18.41
CA GLY A 88 -26.40 -16.49 -18.22
C GLY A 88 -25.05 -16.21 -18.89
N CYS A 89 -24.61 -17.04 -19.87
CA CYS A 89 -23.28 -16.90 -20.49
C CYS A 89 -23.22 -15.85 -21.61
N GLY A 90 -24.09 -14.83 -21.59
CA GLY A 90 -24.08 -13.73 -22.56
C GLY A 90 -23.13 -12.57 -22.17
N GLY A 91 -22.94 -11.64 -23.11
CA GLY A 91 -22.20 -10.40 -22.86
C GLY A 91 -20.74 -10.58 -22.44
N GLU A 92 -20.32 -9.91 -21.37
CA GLU A 92 -18.94 -9.96 -20.85
C GLU A 92 -18.48 -11.39 -20.48
N LEU A 93 -19.38 -12.18 -19.92
CA LEU A 93 -19.08 -13.57 -19.50
C LEU A 93 -18.86 -14.52 -20.68
N GLY A 94 -19.59 -14.30 -21.78
CA GLY A 94 -19.44 -15.08 -23.02
C GLY A 94 -18.15 -14.78 -23.77
N ALA A 95 -17.61 -13.57 -23.63
CA ALA A 95 -16.36 -13.16 -24.28
C ALA A 95 -15.10 -13.69 -23.56
N LEU A 96 -15.25 -14.29 -22.36
CA LEU A 96 -14.12 -14.81 -21.60
C LEU A 96 -13.63 -16.14 -22.19
N ASP A 97 -12.31 -16.23 -22.44
CA ASP A 97 -11.67 -17.48 -22.87
C ASP A 97 -11.61 -18.48 -21.71
N LYS A 98 -12.62 -19.35 -21.63
CA LYS A 98 -12.79 -20.35 -20.56
C LYS A 98 -11.58 -21.25 -20.38
N ALA A 99 -10.76 -21.46 -21.42
CA ALA A 99 -9.57 -22.32 -21.36
C ALA A 99 -8.40 -21.65 -20.61
N LYS A 100 -8.39 -20.30 -20.54
CA LYS A 100 -7.32 -19.53 -19.89
C LYS A 100 -7.70 -18.99 -18.51
N LEU A 101 -8.95 -19.18 -18.08
CA LEU A 101 -9.40 -18.70 -16.80
C LEU A 101 -8.73 -19.44 -15.65
N LYS A 102 -8.16 -18.67 -14.72
CA LYS A 102 -7.72 -19.16 -13.42
C LYS A 102 -8.92 -19.28 -12.48
N ALA A 103 -8.75 -20.01 -11.37
CA ALA A 103 -9.79 -20.12 -10.36
C ALA A 103 -10.25 -18.76 -9.83
N GLU A 104 -9.35 -17.79 -9.79
CA GLU A 104 -9.59 -16.40 -9.41
C GLU A 104 -8.99 -15.49 -10.50
N PHE A 105 -9.75 -14.53 -10.98
CA PHE A 105 -9.33 -13.64 -12.06
C PHE A 105 -9.95 -12.24 -11.95
N ILE A 106 -9.37 -11.28 -12.66
CA ILE A 106 -9.92 -9.93 -12.78
C ILE A 106 -10.20 -9.66 -14.26
N SER A 107 -11.41 -9.25 -14.56
CA SER A 107 -11.85 -8.84 -15.90
C SER A 107 -12.61 -7.53 -15.84
N GLY A 108 -12.25 -6.55 -16.67
CA GLY A 108 -12.91 -5.24 -16.70
C GLY A 108 -12.90 -4.48 -15.36
N GLY A 109 -11.94 -4.77 -14.45
CA GLY A 109 -11.91 -4.19 -13.10
C GLY A 109 -12.89 -4.83 -12.11
N ARG A 110 -13.53 -5.93 -12.51
CA ARG A 110 -14.38 -6.78 -11.68
C ARG A 110 -13.63 -8.04 -11.29
N LEU A 111 -13.77 -8.45 -10.04
CA LEU A 111 -13.19 -9.70 -9.55
C LEU A 111 -14.11 -10.86 -9.91
N GLY A 112 -13.54 -11.95 -10.41
CA GLY A 112 -14.29 -13.15 -10.78
C GLY A 112 -13.70 -14.42 -10.18
N ILE A 113 -14.57 -15.42 -10.04
CA ILE A 113 -14.20 -16.79 -9.70
C ILE A 113 -14.66 -17.75 -10.79
N TYR A 114 -13.85 -18.77 -11.03
CA TYR A 114 -14.12 -19.87 -11.95
C TYR A 114 -13.93 -21.19 -11.22
N GLU A 115 -15.02 -21.83 -10.85
CA GLU A 115 -15.01 -23.04 -10.03
C GLU A 115 -16.11 -24.03 -10.46
N ASN A 116 -16.05 -25.25 -9.93
CA ASN A 116 -17.18 -26.16 -10.01
C ASN A 116 -18.36 -25.60 -9.18
N LEU A 117 -19.56 -25.66 -9.74
CA LEU A 117 -20.75 -25.19 -9.06
C LEU A 117 -21.04 -26.01 -7.80
N GLN A 118 -20.77 -27.32 -7.87
CA GLN A 118 -20.95 -28.28 -6.78
C GLN A 118 -19.69 -29.12 -6.58
N ASN A 119 -19.30 -29.34 -5.31
CA ASN A 119 -18.14 -30.17 -4.95
C ASN A 119 -18.52 -31.64 -4.66
N MET A 120 -19.78 -32.04 -4.79
CA MET A 120 -20.26 -33.39 -4.47
C MET A 120 -20.82 -34.10 -5.68
N GLU A 121 -20.59 -35.42 -5.74
CA GLU A 121 -21.04 -36.35 -6.80
C GLU A 121 -22.55 -36.69 -6.70
N GLU A 122 -23.42 -35.71 -6.53
CA GLU A 122 -24.86 -35.97 -6.59
C GLU A 122 -25.39 -35.95 -8.04
N ARG A 123 -26.33 -36.88 -8.34
CA ARG A 123 -27.02 -37.02 -9.62
C ARG A 123 -28.01 -35.88 -9.93
N ASN A 124 -27.60 -34.63 -9.77
CA ASN A 124 -28.46 -33.49 -10.04
C ASN A 124 -28.19 -32.89 -11.42
N ALA A 125 -29.12 -32.07 -11.94
CA ALA A 125 -29.00 -31.36 -13.22
C ALA A 125 -27.70 -30.57 -13.36
N PHE A 126 -27.10 -30.15 -12.22
CA PHE A 126 -25.85 -29.39 -12.12
C PHE A 126 -24.60 -30.27 -11.91
N SER A 127 -24.73 -31.60 -12.03
CA SER A 127 -23.56 -32.52 -11.97
C SER A 127 -22.51 -32.12 -12.99
N LYS A 128 -21.25 -31.91 -12.54
CA LYS A 128 -20.12 -31.42 -13.33
C LYS A 128 -20.29 -30.01 -13.93
N ALA A 129 -21.30 -29.27 -13.54
CA ALA A 129 -21.45 -27.89 -13.99
C ALA A 129 -20.36 -26.99 -13.38
N LYS A 130 -19.87 -26.05 -14.17
CA LYS A 130 -18.94 -25.00 -13.77
C LYS A 130 -19.65 -23.67 -13.74
N ILE A 131 -19.21 -22.80 -12.87
CA ILE A 131 -19.69 -21.43 -12.76
C ILE A 131 -18.54 -20.45 -12.97
N ILE A 132 -18.82 -19.41 -13.76
CA ILE A 132 -18.06 -18.17 -13.79
C ILE A 132 -18.94 -17.13 -13.07
N LEU A 133 -18.44 -16.55 -12.02
CA LEU A 133 -19.13 -15.51 -11.26
C LEU A 133 -18.27 -14.25 -11.27
N LEU A 134 -18.81 -13.16 -11.77
CA LEU A 134 -18.23 -11.81 -11.75
C LEU A 134 -18.92 -10.98 -10.68
N GLY A 135 -18.14 -10.47 -9.74
CA GLY A 135 -18.61 -9.56 -8.69
C GLY A 135 -18.74 -8.12 -9.16
N SER A 136 -19.03 -7.22 -8.25
CA SER A 136 -19.01 -5.78 -8.48
C SER A 136 -17.58 -5.27 -8.79
N SER A 137 -17.47 -4.05 -9.33
CA SER A 137 -16.18 -3.42 -9.61
C SER A 137 -15.41 -3.14 -8.32
N VAL A 138 -14.19 -3.62 -8.24
CA VAL A 138 -13.27 -3.37 -7.10
C VAL A 138 -12.36 -2.15 -7.33
N GLN A 139 -12.43 -1.50 -8.50
CA GLN A 139 -11.56 -0.38 -8.86
C GLN A 139 -11.70 0.81 -7.89
N GLY A 140 -12.93 1.15 -7.51
CA GLY A 140 -13.20 2.24 -6.58
C GLY A 140 -12.61 1.99 -5.19
N GLU A 141 -12.68 0.74 -4.71
CA GLU A 141 -12.13 0.35 -3.42
C GLU A 141 -10.60 0.38 -3.43
N ILE A 142 -9.99 -0.14 -4.50
CA ILE A 142 -8.53 -0.08 -4.71
C ILE A 142 -8.06 1.36 -4.81
N LEU A 143 -8.77 2.23 -5.53
CA LEU A 143 -8.44 3.65 -5.62
C LEU A 143 -8.52 4.33 -4.25
N THR A 144 -9.58 4.06 -3.50
CA THR A 144 -9.75 4.58 -2.14
C THR A 144 -8.62 4.12 -1.22
N LEU A 145 -8.23 2.85 -1.32
CA LEU A 145 -7.10 2.30 -0.57
C LEU A 145 -5.79 3.01 -0.93
N ARG A 146 -5.54 3.28 -2.22
CA ARG A 146 -4.36 4.02 -2.68
C ARG A 146 -4.32 5.43 -2.12
N ILE A 147 -5.44 6.15 -2.18
CA ILE A 147 -5.53 7.52 -1.68
C ILE A 147 -5.30 7.56 -0.16
N LYS A 148 -5.96 6.68 0.60
CA LYS A 148 -5.77 6.57 2.06
C LYS A 148 -4.31 6.27 2.43
N THR A 149 -3.69 5.31 1.73
CA THR A 149 -2.31 4.93 1.98
C THR A 149 -1.35 6.07 1.64
N ALA A 150 -1.56 6.78 0.52
CA ALA A 150 -0.75 7.94 0.13
C ALA A 150 -0.90 9.10 1.13
N ALA A 151 -2.11 9.41 1.57
CA ALA A 151 -2.36 10.45 2.56
C ALA A 151 -1.67 10.13 3.91
N MET A 152 -1.75 8.89 4.36
CA MET A 152 -1.07 8.44 5.58
C MET A 152 0.45 8.53 5.45
N MET A 153 1.02 8.19 4.28
CA MET A 153 2.44 8.32 4.00
C MET A 153 2.90 9.79 4.08
N ILE A 154 2.14 10.71 3.46
CA ILE A 154 2.45 12.15 3.47
C ILE A 154 2.38 12.70 4.91
N ALA A 155 1.37 12.32 5.68
CA ALA A 155 1.23 12.74 7.07
C ALA A 155 2.42 12.27 7.93
N LEU A 156 2.82 11.00 7.78
CA LEU A 156 3.94 10.43 8.54
C LEU A 156 5.28 11.08 8.14
N LEU A 157 5.47 11.35 6.84
CA LEU A 157 6.64 12.09 6.36
C LEU A 157 6.70 13.50 6.97
N GLY A 158 5.57 14.18 7.07
CA GLY A 158 5.47 15.48 7.73
C GLY A 158 5.87 15.44 9.20
N VAL A 159 5.44 14.43 9.93
CA VAL A 159 5.84 14.22 11.33
C VAL A 159 7.35 13.99 11.46
N ILE A 160 7.93 13.13 10.61
CA ILE A 160 9.37 12.87 10.60
C ILE A 160 10.16 14.14 10.31
N LEU A 161 9.73 14.96 9.35
CA LEU A 161 10.36 16.24 9.04
C LEU A 161 10.29 17.20 10.23
N ALA A 162 9.16 17.30 10.91
CA ALA A 162 8.99 18.15 12.08
C ALA A 162 9.90 17.71 13.23
N VAL A 163 9.96 16.41 13.52
CA VAL A 163 10.85 15.84 14.54
C VAL A 163 12.32 16.06 14.18
N ALA A 164 12.72 15.82 12.93
CA ALA A 164 14.09 16.05 12.47
C ALA A 164 14.49 17.53 12.62
N PHE A 165 13.62 18.46 12.24
CA PHE A 165 13.85 19.89 12.40
C PHE A 165 14.03 20.29 13.88
N TYR A 166 13.17 19.76 14.73
CA TYR A 166 13.24 20.01 16.19
C TYR A 166 14.52 19.47 16.81
N LEU A 167 14.91 18.25 16.46
CA LEU A 167 16.16 17.62 16.96
C LEU A 167 17.40 18.38 16.50
N VAL A 168 17.45 18.83 15.24
CA VAL A 168 18.53 19.67 14.73
C VAL A 168 18.63 20.96 15.53
N ARG A 169 17.50 21.63 15.76
CA ARG A 169 17.47 22.89 16.52
C ARG A 169 17.94 22.71 17.96
N LEU A 170 17.52 21.62 18.62
CA LEU A 170 17.92 21.31 20.01
C LEU A 170 19.40 20.92 20.13
N GLY A 171 19.88 20.07 19.21
CA GLY A 171 21.24 19.52 19.31
C GLY A 171 22.33 20.47 18.82
N THR A 172 22.06 21.27 17.78
CA THR A 172 23.10 22.12 17.19
C THR A 172 23.30 23.44 17.93
N LYS A 173 22.24 24.02 18.51
CA LYS A 173 22.35 25.30 19.22
C LYS A 173 23.36 25.29 20.36
N PRO A 174 23.27 24.39 21.35
CA PRO A 174 24.23 24.37 22.47
C PRO A 174 25.66 24.03 22.03
N LEU A 175 25.82 23.28 20.94
CA LEU A 175 27.13 22.99 20.38
C LEU A 175 27.79 24.23 19.79
N TYR A 176 27.03 25.06 19.06
CA TYR A 176 27.51 26.33 18.52
C TYR A 176 27.87 27.32 19.61
N ASP A 177 27.06 27.42 20.66
CA ASP A 177 27.34 28.30 21.81
C ASP A 177 28.68 27.92 22.52
N LYS A 178 28.94 26.61 22.66
CA LYS A 178 30.21 26.13 23.21
C LYS A 178 31.42 26.41 22.31
N ILE A 179 31.26 26.25 20.99
CA ILE A 179 32.35 26.54 20.03
C ILE A 179 32.65 28.04 20.02
N ASP A 180 31.67 28.90 20.09
CA ASP A 180 31.88 30.35 20.12
C ASP A 180 32.54 30.78 21.42
N THR A 181 32.17 30.16 22.55
CA THR A 181 32.83 30.39 23.83
C THR A 181 34.29 29.97 23.79
N LEU A 182 34.57 28.80 23.20
CA LEU A 182 35.98 28.31 23.05
C LEU A 182 36.81 29.21 22.13
N ASN A 183 36.22 29.69 21.02
CA ASN A 183 36.89 30.60 20.10
C ASN A 183 37.22 31.95 20.77
N ARG A 184 36.32 32.50 21.63
CA ARG A 184 36.60 33.69 22.43
C ARG A 184 37.71 33.44 23.40
N PHE A 185 37.66 32.33 24.13
CA PHE A 185 38.72 31.98 25.10
C PHE A 185 40.11 31.83 24.42
N ILE A 186 40.21 31.19 23.27
CA ILE A 186 41.46 31.07 22.52
C ILE A 186 41.97 32.46 22.10
N LYS A 187 41.09 33.31 21.60
CA LYS A 187 41.44 34.65 21.15
C LYS A 187 41.96 35.51 22.32
N ASP A 188 41.25 35.49 23.44
CA ASP A 188 41.62 36.26 24.62
C ASP A 188 42.95 35.75 25.23
N SER A 189 43.10 34.42 25.33
CA SER A 189 44.36 33.79 25.80
C SER A 189 45.55 34.10 24.88
N THR A 190 45.31 34.16 23.57
CA THR A 190 46.37 34.54 22.62
C THR A 190 46.80 35.99 22.79
N HIS A 191 45.89 36.89 23.05
CA HIS A 191 46.21 38.29 23.34
C HIS A 191 46.94 38.45 24.69
N GLU A 192 46.54 37.73 25.73
CA GLU A 192 47.18 37.76 27.04
C GLU A 192 48.59 37.17 27.00
N ILE A 193 48.90 36.19 26.18
CA ILE A 193 50.23 35.62 25.99
C ILE A 193 51.12 36.55 25.14
N ASN A 194 50.60 37.17 24.11
CA ASN A 194 51.39 38.03 23.23
C ASN A 194 51.88 39.32 23.96
N THR A 195 51.14 39.80 24.92
CA THR A 195 51.52 41.03 25.69
C THR A 195 52.83 40.85 26.48
N PRO A 196 52.99 39.81 27.35
CA PRO A 196 54.24 39.59 28.06
C PRO A 196 55.37 39.18 27.13
N LEU A 197 55.07 38.46 26.03
CA LEU A 197 56.06 38.04 25.06
C LEU A 197 56.69 39.26 24.32
N SER A 198 55.91 40.25 24.01
CA SER A 198 56.37 41.50 23.40
C SER A 198 57.24 42.29 24.39
N ILE A 199 56.92 42.30 25.67
CA ILE A 199 57.68 42.99 26.69
C ILE A 199 59.06 42.29 26.88
N ILE A 200 59.10 40.95 26.90
CA ILE A 200 60.35 40.21 26.99
C ILE A 200 61.22 40.45 25.77
N SER A 201 60.63 40.45 24.55
CA SER A 201 61.37 40.69 23.32
C SER A 201 61.99 42.11 23.33
N MET A 202 61.28 43.12 23.80
CA MET A 202 61.82 44.47 23.92
C MET A 202 62.90 44.66 25.00
N SER A 203 62.97 43.75 25.99
CA SER A 203 63.95 43.82 27.08
C SER A 203 65.27 43.13 26.77
N VAL A 204 65.36 42.44 25.63
CA VAL A 204 66.55 41.67 25.20
C VAL A 204 67.32 42.39 24.08
N GLU A 205 66.82 43.46 23.52
CA GLU A 205 67.55 44.42 22.70
C GLU A 205 68.20 45.51 23.53
#